data_fac1eea7a232f887fb20db9b1e759861
#
_entry.id   fac1eea7a232f887fb20db9b1e759861
#
_cell.length_a   1.000
_cell.length_b   1.000
_cell.length_c   1.000
_cell.angle_alpha   90.00
_cell.angle_beta   90.00
_cell.angle_gamma   90.00
#
_symmetry.space_group_name_H-M   'P 1'
#
loop_
_entity.id
_entity.type
_entity.pdbx_description
1 polymer ?
#
loop_
_entity_poly.entity_id
_entity_poly.type
_entity_poly.pdbx_seq_one_letter_code
_entity_poly.pdbx_strand_id
1 'polypeptide(L)'
;NTSLFIELFKCKEGIHRNLRRMNRYGILGRYLPEFGHIVGQMQHDLFHIYTVDAHTLNVIKYLRKLTKPGVAEKYPLASKLVERLPKPELIYIAGLYHDIAKGRGGDHSELGAVDAEQFCSRHKLPAWDTRLVVWLVENHLVMSTTAQRKDLSDPQIINDFAQLVGDETHLDYLYVLTVADINATNPTLWNSWRASLLRQLYTETKRALKRGLENPLGREEQIRQTQRAALDDLVRHGTDPDDAEQLWAQLGDDYFLRHTATDVAWHTDAIIEHPADSGPLVLIKETTQREFEGGTQIFIYAPDQHDFFAVTVAAMDQLNLNIHDARILTSSSQFTLDTYIVLEADGSPIGNNPERTEEIRKGLIAALRNPDDYLTIIQRRVPRQLKHFAFPPQVTIHNDTQRPQTILEIIAPDRPGLLARVGQLFLDFDLSVQNAKIATLGERVEDVFFVTDANNQPLSDPQFCLRLQQALVKELQQENEQQPSPSSIVI
;
A
#
# COMPACT_ATOMS: atom_id res chain seq x y z
N ASN A 1 22.05 34.41 -14.63
CA ASN A 1 21.17 34.04 -13.50
C ASN A 1 20.76 32.56 -13.52
N THR A 2 20.63 31.92 -14.70
CA THR A 2 20.25 30.50 -14.83
C THR A 2 21.25 29.56 -14.19
N SER A 3 22.56 29.79 -14.39
CA SER A 3 23.62 28.99 -13.78
C SER A 3 23.60 29.08 -12.25
N LEU A 4 23.38 30.28 -11.69
CA LEU A 4 23.31 30.47 -10.23
C LEU A 4 22.12 29.76 -9.59
N PHE A 5 21.00 29.64 -10.30
CA PHE A 5 19.85 28.90 -9.80
C PHE A 5 20.11 27.39 -9.72
N ILE A 6 20.82 26.84 -10.72
CA ILE A 6 21.24 25.42 -10.68
C ILE A 6 22.29 25.20 -9.57
N GLU A 7 23.23 26.13 -9.39
CA GLU A 7 24.21 26.04 -8.29
C GLU A 7 23.55 26.02 -6.90
N LEU A 8 22.36 26.64 -6.74
CA LEU A 8 21.59 26.55 -5.50
C LEU A 8 21.26 25.09 -5.13
N PHE A 9 20.93 24.24 -6.11
CA PHE A 9 20.61 22.83 -5.88
C PHE A 9 21.83 21.96 -5.60
N LYS A 10 23.02 22.41 -6.00
CA LYS A 10 24.30 21.73 -5.70
C LYS A 10 24.87 22.09 -4.32
N CYS A 11 24.29 23.11 -3.66
CA CYS A 11 24.73 23.50 -2.32
C CYS A 11 24.51 22.39 -1.31
N LYS A 12 25.53 22.10 -0.49
CA LYS A 12 25.39 21.10 0.59
C LYS A 12 24.39 21.49 1.67
N GLU A 13 24.10 22.78 1.82
CA GLU A 13 23.18 23.29 2.83
C GLU A 13 22.34 24.46 2.31
N GLY A 14 21.19 24.67 2.93
CA GLY A 14 20.39 25.87 2.73
C GLY A 14 19.42 25.85 1.55
N ILE A 15 19.36 24.80 0.73
CA ILE A 15 18.46 24.72 -0.45
C ILE A 15 17.01 25.06 -0.05
N HIS A 16 16.41 24.28 0.83
CA HIS A 16 15.03 24.52 1.30
C HIS A 16 14.85 25.92 1.92
N ARG A 17 15.78 26.35 2.77
CA ARG A 17 15.72 27.68 3.41
C ARG A 17 15.70 28.81 2.38
N ASN A 18 16.54 28.72 1.37
CA ASN A 18 16.64 29.75 0.32
C ASN A 18 15.40 29.75 -0.59
N LEU A 19 14.93 28.57 -1.05
CA LEU A 19 13.71 28.47 -1.84
C LEU A 19 12.49 28.99 -1.06
N ARG A 20 12.36 28.64 0.23
CA ARG A 20 11.30 29.15 1.09
C ARG A 20 11.36 30.68 1.24
N ARG A 21 12.55 31.26 1.37
CA ARG A 21 12.73 32.73 1.41
C ARG A 21 12.34 33.36 0.08
N MET A 22 12.78 32.79 -1.04
CA MET A 22 12.40 33.25 -2.38
C MET A 22 10.88 33.19 -2.57
N ASN A 23 10.22 32.12 -2.14
CA ASN A 23 8.75 32.01 -2.18
C ASN A 23 8.09 33.08 -1.32
N ARG A 24 8.52 33.25 -0.06
CA ARG A 24 7.97 34.25 0.87
C ARG A 24 8.04 35.68 0.34
N TYR A 25 9.08 36.02 -0.42
CA TYR A 25 9.25 37.36 -1.01
C TYR A 25 8.75 37.48 -2.45
N GLY A 26 8.04 36.46 -2.95
CA GLY A 26 7.49 36.43 -4.31
C GLY A 26 8.55 36.34 -5.42
N ILE A 27 9.83 36.08 -5.06
CA ILE A 27 10.93 35.99 -6.02
C ILE A 27 10.84 34.69 -6.81
N LEU A 28 10.48 33.57 -6.14
CA LEU A 28 10.41 32.26 -6.79
C LEU A 28 9.37 32.21 -7.90
N GLY A 29 8.14 32.69 -7.64
CA GLY A 29 7.07 32.72 -8.64
C GLY A 29 7.33 33.74 -9.77
N ARG A 30 8.16 34.79 -9.53
CA ARG A 30 8.59 35.70 -10.61
C ARG A 30 9.70 35.08 -11.48
N TYR A 31 10.55 34.26 -10.87
CA TYR A 31 11.63 33.59 -11.59
C TYR A 31 11.13 32.36 -12.34
N LEU A 32 10.21 31.60 -11.74
CA LEU A 32 9.50 30.45 -12.27
C LEU A 32 8.00 30.78 -12.31
N PRO A 33 7.47 31.34 -13.41
CA PRO A 33 6.04 31.68 -13.50
C PRO A 33 5.12 30.50 -13.26
N GLU A 34 5.52 29.31 -13.71
CA GLU A 34 4.85 28.03 -13.46
C GLU A 34 4.72 27.74 -11.96
N PHE A 35 5.72 28.02 -11.14
CA PHE A 35 5.64 27.93 -9.68
C PHE A 35 4.72 29.01 -9.09
N GLY A 36 4.66 30.18 -9.72
CA GLY A 36 3.77 31.26 -9.31
C GLY A 36 2.29 30.86 -9.32
N HIS A 37 1.89 29.96 -10.22
CA HIS A 37 0.51 29.49 -10.34
C HIS A 37 0.06 28.62 -9.17
N ILE A 38 0.96 27.89 -8.52
CA ILE A 38 0.65 26.98 -7.40
C ILE A 38 0.75 27.65 -6.01
N VAL A 39 1.21 28.91 -5.95
CA VAL A 39 1.37 29.63 -4.68
C VAL A 39 0.00 29.88 -4.03
N GLY A 40 -0.17 29.38 -2.81
CA GLY A 40 -1.41 29.49 -2.05
C GLY A 40 -2.55 28.62 -2.57
N GLN A 41 -2.33 27.78 -3.58
CA GLN A 41 -3.34 26.88 -4.11
C GLN A 41 -3.58 25.73 -3.12
N MET A 42 -4.81 25.66 -2.61
CA MET A 42 -5.23 24.53 -1.78
C MET A 42 -5.60 23.34 -2.66
N GLN A 43 -5.19 22.16 -2.26
CA GLN A 43 -5.77 20.92 -2.78
C GLN A 43 -7.02 20.59 -1.97
N HIS A 44 -8.12 20.35 -2.66
CA HIS A 44 -9.37 19.93 -2.03
C HIS A 44 -9.43 18.40 -1.84
N ASP A 45 -8.27 17.75 -1.69
CA ASP A 45 -8.19 16.38 -1.27
C ASP A 45 -7.80 16.30 0.22
N LEU A 46 -8.23 15.23 0.86
CA LEU A 46 -8.09 15.04 2.31
C LEU A 46 -6.66 14.69 2.77
N PHE A 47 -5.69 14.63 1.85
CA PHE A 47 -4.31 14.22 2.15
C PHE A 47 -3.40 15.40 2.37
N HIS A 48 -3.61 16.49 1.64
CA HIS A 48 -2.73 17.62 1.65
C HIS A 48 -3.16 18.59 2.74
N ILE A 49 -2.43 18.57 3.85
CA ILE A 49 -2.58 19.57 4.92
C ILE A 49 -1.90 20.90 4.56
N TYR A 50 -1.24 20.96 3.40
CA TYR A 50 -0.49 22.11 2.90
C TYR A 50 -1.02 22.57 1.55
N THR A 51 -0.79 23.86 1.22
CA THR A 51 -0.90 24.36 -0.16
C THR A 51 0.12 23.69 -1.07
N VAL A 52 -0.14 23.63 -2.39
CA VAL A 52 0.74 22.93 -3.35
C VAL A 52 2.18 23.46 -3.28
N ASP A 53 2.37 24.78 -3.19
CA ASP A 53 3.70 25.38 -3.04
C ASP A 53 4.38 24.99 -1.72
N ALA A 54 3.63 24.97 -0.62
CA ALA A 54 4.16 24.57 0.68
C ALA A 54 4.52 23.08 0.70
N HIS A 55 3.69 22.22 0.10
CA HIS A 55 3.97 20.79 -0.09
C HIS A 55 5.26 20.60 -0.92
N THR A 56 5.35 21.23 -2.08
CA THR A 56 6.53 21.16 -2.96
C THR A 56 7.82 21.55 -2.23
N LEU A 57 7.78 22.64 -1.45
CA LEU A 57 8.93 23.04 -0.64
C LEU A 57 9.22 22.06 0.51
N ASN A 58 8.20 21.39 1.06
CA ASN A 58 8.40 20.33 2.04
C ASN A 58 9.05 19.09 1.42
N VAL A 59 8.72 18.72 0.17
CA VAL A 59 9.43 17.65 -0.55
C VAL A 59 10.93 17.93 -0.59
N ILE A 60 11.34 19.16 -0.96
CA ILE A 60 12.75 19.58 -0.93
C ILE A 60 13.37 19.48 0.47
N LYS A 61 12.59 19.83 1.51
CA LYS A 61 13.01 19.67 2.91
C LYS A 61 13.26 18.21 3.28
N TYR A 62 12.36 17.30 2.89
CA TYR A 62 12.51 15.87 3.17
C TYR A 62 13.66 15.25 2.39
N LEU A 63 13.82 15.56 1.11
CA LEU A 63 14.99 15.16 0.32
C LEU A 63 16.32 15.54 1.02
N ARG A 64 16.40 16.76 1.55
CA ARG A 64 17.55 17.22 2.36
C ARG A 64 17.65 16.50 3.70
N LYS A 65 16.54 16.16 4.33
CA LYS A 65 16.52 15.45 5.61
C LYS A 65 17.11 14.05 5.47
N LEU A 66 16.86 13.35 4.35
CA LEU A 66 17.40 12.02 4.09
C LEU A 66 18.93 11.96 4.07
N THR A 67 19.63 13.07 3.80
CA THR A 67 21.11 13.13 3.81
C THR A 67 21.71 13.41 5.21
N LYS A 68 20.87 13.49 6.26
CA LYS A 68 21.36 13.83 7.61
C LYS A 68 21.63 12.59 8.45
N PRO A 69 22.68 12.57 9.26
CA PRO A 69 22.89 11.54 10.27
C PRO A 69 21.66 11.41 11.20
N GLY A 70 21.35 10.21 11.66
CA GLY A 70 20.21 9.92 12.55
C GLY A 70 18.86 9.79 11.85
N VAL A 71 18.76 10.03 10.55
CA VAL A 71 17.54 9.82 9.77
C VAL A 71 17.52 8.43 9.12
N ALA A 72 18.70 7.83 8.96
CA ALA A 72 18.86 6.50 8.36
C ALA A 72 18.14 5.38 9.13
N GLU A 73 17.92 5.52 10.44
CA GLU A 73 17.13 4.56 11.23
C GLU A 73 15.68 4.48 10.76
N LYS A 74 15.10 5.64 10.45
CA LYS A 74 13.70 5.73 9.98
C LYS A 74 13.55 5.46 8.49
N TYR A 75 14.56 5.81 7.67
CA TYR A 75 14.52 5.70 6.20
C TYR A 75 15.80 5.05 5.67
N PRO A 76 16.11 3.79 6.06
CA PRO A 76 17.43 3.21 5.81
C PRO A 76 17.78 3.13 4.32
N LEU A 77 16.87 2.66 3.48
CA LEU A 77 17.12 2.55 2.04
C LEU A 77 17.20 3.93 1.38
N ALA A 78 16.24 4.83 1.63
CA ALA A 78 16.24 6.16 1.03
C ALA A 78 17.48 6.98 1.40
N SER A 79 17.92 6.92 2.66
CA SER A 79 19.15 7.58 3.13
C SER A 79 20.40 7.03 2.42
N LYS A 80 20.47 5.71 2.26
CA LYS A 80 21.57 5.07 1.53
C LYS A 80 21.58 5.43 0.05
N LEU A 81 20.41 5.52 -0.58
CA LEU A 81 20.28 5.82 -2.01
C LEU A 81 20.60 7.28 -2.30
N VAL A 82 20.07 8.22 -1.52
CA VAL A 82 20.31 9.66 -1.76
C VAL A 82 21.79 10.04 -1.71
N GLU A 83 22.60 9.35 -0.90
CA GLU A 83 24.05 9.54 -0.84
C GLU A 83 24.78 9.03 -2.09
N ARG A 84 24.16 8.11 -2.83
CA ARG A 84 24.74 7.46 -4.02
C ARG A 84 24.25 8.03 -5.34
N LEU A 85 23.27 8.94 -5.31
CA LEU A 85 22.77 9.56 -6.53
C LEU A 85 23.89 10.29 -7.27
N PRO A 86 24.12 9.99 -8.56
CA PRO A 86 25.25 10.58 -9.30
C PRO A 86 25.20 12.11 -9.37
N LYS A 87 23.99 12.68 -9.44
CA LYS A 87 23.73 14.12 -9.54
C LYS A 87 22.57 14.51 -8.61
N PRO A 88 22.82 14.72 -7.32
CA PRO A 88 21.77 15.00 -6.33
C PRO A 88 20.94 16.24 -6.66
N GLU A 89 21.45 17.19 -7.44
CA GLU A 89 20.72 18.37 -7.88
C GLU A 89 19.47 18.03 -8.71
N LEU A 90 19.50 16.93 -9.48
CA LEU A 90 18.39 16.54 -10.35
C LEU A 90 17.14 16.13 -9.56
N ILE A 91 17.32 15.47 -8.40
CA ILE A 91 16.17 15.08 -7.57
C ILE A 91 15.49 16.27 -6.93
N TYR A 92 16.23 17.34 -6.61
CA TYR A 92 15.63 18.57 -6.11
C TYR A 92 14.86 19.30 -7.19
N ILE A 93 15.33 19.28 -8.45
CA ILE A 93 14.61 19.83 -9.59
C ILE A 93 13.34 19.04 -9.84
N ALA A 94 13.42 17.70 -9.88
CA ALA A 94 12.24 16.84 -10.00
C ALA A 94 11.24 17.08 -8.86
N GLY A 95 11.71 17.16 -7.61
CA GLY A 95 10.89 17.47 -6.44
C GLY A 95 10.27 18.88 -6.47
N LEU A 96 10.89 19.85 -7.15
CA LEU A 96 10.30 21.18 -7.36
C LEU A 96 9.18 21.17 -8.41
N TYR A 97 9.26 20.25 -9.39
CA TYR A 97 8.36 20.21 -10.54
C TYR A 97 7.30 19.13 -10.50
N HIS A 98 7.38 18.13 -9.59
CA HIS A 98 6.48 16.96 -9.59
C HIS A 98 4.99 17.33 -9.56
N ASP A 99 4.63 18.37 -8.83
CA ASP A 99 3.26 18.87 -8.66
C ASP A 99 3.01 20.25 -9.28
N ILE A 100 3.92 20.74 -10.11
CA ILE A 100 3.92 22.11 -10.62
C ILE A 100 2.66 22.46 -11.44
N ALA A 101 2.03 21.48 -12.04
CA ALA A 101 0.86 21.66 -12.91
C ALA A 101 -0.47 21.32 -12.24
N LYS A 102 -0.49 21.06 -10.93
CA LYS A 102 -1.73 20.82 -10.19
C LYS A 102 -2.72 21.99 -10.34
N GLY A 103 -4.01 21.63 -10.52
CA GLY A 103 -5.08 22.60 -10.66
C GLY A 103 -5.27 23.21 -12.06
N ARG A 104 -4.47 22.83 -13.05
CA ARG A 104 -4.60 23.30 -14.43
C ARG A 104 -5.65 22.53 -15.25
N GLY A 105 -6.23 21.46 -14.72
CA GLY A 105 -7.06 20.52 -15.47
C GLY A 105 -6.22 19.55 -16.32
N GLY A 106 -6.68 18.31 -16.47
CA GLY A 106 -5.92 17.25 -17.11
C GLY A 106 -4.92 16.57 -16.15
N ASP A 107 -4.05 15.72 -16.69
CA ASP A 107 -3.02 15.03 -15.91
C ASP A 107 -1.89 16.01 -15.55
N HIS A 108 -1.73 16.26 -14.25
CA HIS A 108 -0.71 17.20 -13.76
C HIS A 108 0.71 16.67 -13.92
N SER A 109 0.89 15.35 -13.99
CA SER A 109 2.21 14.73 -14.18
C SER A 109 2.70 14.95 -15.61
N GLU A 110 1.83 14.73 -16.61
CA GLU A 110 2.13 14.99 -18.03
C GLU A 110 2.38 16.50 -18.26
N LEU A 111 1.51 17.36 -17.75
CA LEU A 111 1.66 18.81 -17.88
C LEU A 111 2.91 19.32 -17.17
N GLY A 112 3.21 18.77 -15.99
CA GLY A 112 4.39 19.08 -15.21
C GLY A 112 5.69 18.65 -15.89
N ALA A 113 5.67 17.52 -16.59
CA ALA A 113 6.79 17.04 -17.40
C ALA A 113 7.17 18.03 -18.51
N VAL A 114 6.17 18.61 -19.19
CA VAL A 114 6.39 19.66 -20.20
C VAL A 114 7.06 20.90 -19.58
N ASP A 115 6.56 21.35 -18.42
CA ASP A 115 7.16 22.49 -17.73
C ASP A 115 8.60 22.20 -17.26
N ALA A 116 8.84 20.99 -16.78
CA ALA A 116 10.18 20.54 -16.36
C ALA A 116 11.15 20.52 -17.55
N GLU A 117 10.72 20.06 -18.73
CA GLU A 117 11.51 20.11 -19.95
C GLU A 117 11.90 21.53 -20.35
N GLN A 118 10.92 22.45 -20.32
CA GLN A 118 11.17 23.86 -20.61
C GLN A 118 12.16 24.49 -19.62
N PHE A 119 12.02 24.15 -18.32
CA PHE A 119 12.96 24.56 -17.29
C PHE A 119 14.37 24.06 -17.58
N CYS A 120 14.54 22.75 -17.84
CA CYS A 120 15.83 22.15 -18.12
C CYS A 120 16.49 22.76 -19.36
N SER A 121 15.72 22.99 -20.42
CA SER A 121 16.19 23.64 -21.65
C SER A 121 16.65 25.10 -21.37
N ARG A 122 15.83 25.89 -20.67
CA ARG A 122 16.15 27.28 -20.28
C ARG A 122 17.41 27.36 -19.43
N HIS A 123 17.66 26.35 -18.59
CA HIS A 123 18.84 26.26 -17.73
C HIS A 123 20.00 25.49 -18.35
N LYS A 124 19.87 25.05 -19.61
CA LYS A 124 20.91 24.34 -20.39
C LYS A 124 21.40 23.07 -19.71
N LEU A 125 20.50 22.29 -19.13
CA LEU A 125 20.85 20.97 -18.61
C LEU A 125 21.21 20.04 -19.79
N PRO A 126 22.15 19.10 -19.59
CA PRO A 126 22.45 18.05 -20.57
C PRO A 126 21.22 17.23 -20.90
N ALA A 127 21.15 16.71 -22.13
CA ALA A 127 20.00 15.95 -22.61
C ALA A 127 19.62 14.74 -21.74
N TRP A 128 20.63 14.04 -21.19
CA TRP A 128 20.38 12.92 -20.30
C TRP A 128 19.75 13.38 -18.98
N ASP A 129 20.29 14.45 -18.38
CA ASP A 129 19.78 15.03 -17.14
C ASP A 129 18.35 15.54 -17.32
N THR A 130 18.07 16.17 -18.46
CA THR A 130 16.73 16.63 -18.82
C THR A 130 15.76 15.45 -18.90
N ARG A 131 16.10 14.37 -19.63
CA ARG A 131 15.25 13.18 -19.74
C ARG A 131 14.94 12.57 -18.37
N LEU A 132 15.93 12.46 -17.48
CA LEU A 132 15.72 11.91 -16.14
C LEU A 132 14.76 12.79 -15.31
N VAL A 133 14.94 14.10 -15.31
CA VAL A 133 14.05 15.02 -14.57
C VAL A 133 12.62 14.96 -15.12
N VAL A 134 12.44 15.02 -16.44
CA VAL A 134 11.15 14.95 -17.10
C VAL A 134 10.46 13.63 -16.77
N TRP A 135 11.15 12.51 -16.91
CA TRP A 135 10.63 11.19 -16.58
C TRP A 135 10.21 11.07 -15.11
N LEU A 136 11.01 11.61 -14.18
CA LEU A 136 10.68 11.60 -12.75
C LEU A 136 9.41 12.40 -12.46
N VAL A 137 9.23 13.56 -13.09
CA VAL A 137 8.02 14.36 -12.93
C VAL A 137 6.80 13.65 -13.49
N GLU A 138 6.90 13.08 -14.69
CA GLU A 138 5.83 12.33 -15.35
C GLU A 138 5.42 11.09 -14.54
N ASN A 139 6.37 10.38 -13.93
CA ASN A 139 6.16 9.09 -13.30
C ASN A 139 6.23 9.12 -11.75
N HIS A 140 6.16 10.31 -11.11
CA HIS A 140 6.38 10.43 -9.67
C HIS A 140 5.36 9.64 -8.82
N LEU A 141 4.15 9.41 -9.31
CA LEU A 141 3.10 8.64 -8.62
C LEU A 141 3.16 7.14 -8.85
N VAL A 142 3.88 6.68 -9.89
CA VAL A 142 3.82 5.27 -10.34
C VAL A 142 4.28 4.30 -9.26
N MET A 143 5.36 4.60 -8.55
CA MET A 143 5.87 3.70 -7.50
C MET A 143 4.89 3.58 -6.33
N SER A 144 4.35 4.70 -5.84
CA SER A 144 3.40 4.69 -4.73
C SER A 144 2.09 3.98 -5.11
N THR A 145 1.58 4.23 -6.31
CA THR A 145 0.36 3.59 -6.82
C THR A 145 0.57 2.09 -7.01
N THR A 146 1.67 1.67 -7.63
CA THR A 146 1.97 0.24 -7.82
C THR A 146 2.10 -0.48 -6.48
N ALA A 147 2.87 0.07 -5.55
CA ALA A 147 3.08 -0.54 -4.24
C ALA A 147 1.79 -0.70 -3.43
N GLN A 148 0.88 0.26 -3.51
CA GLN A 148 -0.33 0.29 -2.68
C GLN A 148 -1.54 -0.39 -3.31
N ARG A 149 -1.63 -0.46 -4.64
CA ARG A 149 -2.84 -0.91 -5.35
C ARG A 149 -2.68 -2.19 -6.14
N LYS A 150 -1.44 -2.65 -6.38
CA LYS A 150 -1.19 -3.86 -7.17
C LYS A 150 -0.67 -5.00 -6.30
N ASP A 151 -0.91 -6.22 -6.74
CA ASP A 151 -0.39 -7.41 -6.07
C ASP A 151 1.10 -7.60 -6.42
N LEU A 152 2.00 -7.19 -5.51
CA LEU A 152 3.44 -7.29 -5.69
C LEU A 152 3.97 -8.72 -5.71
N SER A 153 3.15 -9.71 -5.36
CA SER A 153 3.50 -11.12 -5.50
C SER A 153 3.36 -11.63 -6.93
N ASP A 154 2.72 -10.86 -7.81
CA ASP A 154 2.62 -11.19 -9.22
C ASP A 154 3.90 -10.77 -9.96
N PRO A 155 4.67 -11.74 -10.52
CA PRO A 155 5.88 -11.44 -11.28
C PRO A 155 5.64 -10.51 -12.46
N GLN A 156 4.44 -10.54 -13.07
CA GLN A 156 4.12 -9.68 -14.19
C GLN A 156 4.05 -8.22 -13.77
N ILE A 157 3.47 -7.93 -12.61
CA ILE A 157 3.43 -6.56 -12.05
C ILE A 157 4.84 -6.01 -11.84
N ILE A 158 5.75 -6.84 -11.31
CA ILE A 158 7.16 -6.46 -11.13
C ILE A 158 7.85 -6.23 -12.47
N ASN A 159 7.63 -7.11 -13.44
CA ASN A 159 8.23 -7.00 -14.78
C ASN A 159 7.72 -5.75 -15.51
N ASP A 160 6.42 -5.48 -15.50
CA ASP A 160 5.82 -4.29 -16.13
C ASP A 160 6.39 -3.00 -15.50
N PHE A 161 6.49 -2.98 -14.17
CA PHE A 161 7.09 -1.85 -13.46
C PHE A 161 8.59 -1.70 -13.78
N ALA A 162 9.33 -2.81 -13.87
CA ALA A 162 10.75 -2.79 -14.24
C ALA A 162 10.95 -2.30 -15.69
N GLN A 163 10.08 -2.69 -16.63
CA GLN A 163 10.11 -2.19 -18.00
C GLN A 163 9.84 -0.68 -18.06
N LEU A 164 8.87 -0.19 -17.30
CA LEU A 164 8.56 1.24 -17.21
C LEU A 164 9.76 2.04 -16.66
N VAL A 165 10.39 1.53 -15.62
CA VAL A 165 11.54 2.18 -14.95
C VAL A 165 12.80 2.14 -15.82
N GLY A 166 13.05 1.03 -16.50
CA GLY A 166 14.11 0.85 -17.49
C GLY A 166 15.48 0.57 -16.91
N ASP A 167 15.95 1.28 -15.89
CA ASP A 167 17.28 1.09 -15.29
C ASP A 167 17.33 1.39 -13.78
N GLU A 168 18.44 0.98 -13.13
CA GLU A 168 18.63 1.17 -11.68
C GLU A 168 18.72 2.66 -11.30
N THR A 169 19.18 3.53 -12.19
CA THR A 169 19.31 4.96 -11.89
C THR A 169 17.93 5.60 -11.76
N HIS A 170 17.03 5.36 -12.71
CA HIS A 170 15.64 5.82 -12.63
C HIS A 170 14.96 5.26 -11.38
N LEU A 171 15.18 3.99 -11.06
CA LEU A 171 14.62 3.34 -9.86
C LEU A 171 15.09 4.01 -8.56
N ASP A 172 16.38 4.28 -8.44
CA ASP A 172 16.97 4.91 -7.25
C ASP A 172 16.40 6.32 -7.02
N TYR A 173 16.37 7.15 -8.07
CA TYR A 173 15.79 8.50 -7.99
C TYR A 173 14.29 8.47 -7.67
N LEU A 174 13.53 7.60 -8.33
CA LEU A 174 12.09 7.48 -8.11
C LEU A 174 11.77 7.05 -6.68
N TYR A 175 12.50 6.07 -6.13
CA TYR A 175 12.31 5.63 -4.75
C TYR A 175 12.53 6.78 -3.75
N VAL A 176 13.62 7.52 -3.90
CA VAL A 176 13.96 8.64 -3.00
C VAL A 176 12.91 9.75 -3.12
N LEU A 177 12.46 10.08 -4.34
CA LEU A 177 11.42 11.08 -4.57
C LEU A 177 10.09 10.66 -3.93
N THR A 178 9.65 9.42 -4.13
CA THR A 178 8.41 8.86 -3.57
C THR A 178 8.41 8.89 -2.04
N VAL A 179 9.52 8.50 -1.38
CA VAL A 179 9.64 8.58 0.08
C VAL A 179 9.53 10.03 0.57
N ALA A 180 10.18 10.97 -0.11
CA ALA A 180 10.13 12.38 0.27
C ALA A 180 8.74 12.98 0.07
N ASP A 181 8.07 12.65 -1.02
CA ASP A 181 6.73 13.11 -1.36
C ASP A 181 5.67 12.64 -0.34
N ILE A 182 5.60 11.35 -0.06
CA ILE A 182 4.67 10.79 0.94
C ILE A 182 4.83 11.49 2.29
N ASN A 183 6.07 11.67 2.74
CA ASN A 183 6.34 12.32 4.03
C ASN A 183 6.07 13.83 4.03
N ALA A 184 6.15 14.48 2.88
CA ALA A 184 5.87 15.90 2.72
C ALA A 184 4.37 16.19 2.64
N THR A 185 3.57 15.23 2.16
CA THR A 185 2.11 15.32 2.06
C THR A 185 1.50 15.34 3.46
N ASN A 186 1.76 14.31 4.24
CA ASN A 186 1.39 14.21 5.64
C ASN A 186 2.30 13.19 6.34
N PRO A 187 3.05 13.57 7.39
CA PRO A 187 3.96 12.66 8.10
C PRO A 187 3.30 11.44 8.73
N THR A 188 1.98 11.49 9.00
CA THR A 188 1.23 10.35 9.54
C THR A 188 0.95 9.27 8.52
N LEU A 189 1.10 9.57 7.22
CA LEU A 189 0.95 8.60 6.13
C LEU A 189 2.09 7.58 6.08
N TRP A 190 3.24 7.91 6.68
CA TRP A 190 4.40 7.02 6.69
C TRP A 190 4.33 6.06 7.88
N ASN A 191 4.06 4.81 7.62
CA ASN A 191 4.14 3.72 8.59
C ASN A 191 5.13 2.63 8.12
N SER A 192 5.39 1.67 8.99
CA SER A 192 6.32 0.57 8.72
C SER A 192 5.87 -0.32 7.56
N TRP A 193 4.56 -0.56 7.44
CA TRP A 193 4.02 -1.37 6.34
C TRP A 193 4.20 -0.70 4.97
N ARG A 194 3.89 0.60 4.85
CA ARG A 194 4.12 1.34 3.60
C ARG A 194 5.59 1.39 3.22
N ALA A 195 6.47 1.57 4.20
CA ALA A 195 7.92 1.47 4.00
C ALA A 195 8.32 0.09 3.47
N SER A 196 7.71 -0.97 3.98
CA SER A 196 7.93 -2.35 3.55
C SER A 196 7.50 -2.59 2.10
N LEU A 197 6.28 -2.17 1.72
CA LEU A 197 5.77 -2.30 0.35
C LEU A 197 6.66 -1.60 -0.68
N LEU A 198 7.06 -0.35 -0.40
CA LEU A 198 7.95 0.40 -1.30
C LEU A 198 9.32 -0.27 -1.42
N ARG A 199 9.85 -0.80 -0.32
CA ARG A 199 11.13 -1.53 -0.31
C ARG A 199 11.04 -2.84 -1.07
N GLN A 200 9.93 -3.58 -0.93
CA GLN A 200 9.64 -4.79 -1.70
C GLN A 200 9.64 -4.48 -3.19
N LEU A 201 8.82 -3.52 -3.62
CA LEU A 201 8.76 -3.13 -5.03
C LEU A 201 10.14 -2.73 -5.57
N TYR A 202 10.89 -1.91 -4.82
CA TYR A 202 12.26 -1.53 -5.20
C TYR A 202 13.18 -2.74 -5.35
N THR A 203 13.19 -3.65 -4.37
CA THR A 203 14.10 -4.80 -4.34
C THR A 203 13.81 -5.78 -5.48
N GLU A 204 12.53 -6.13 -5.67
CA GLU A 204 12.12 -7.04 -6.74
C GLU A 204 12.35 -6.43 -8.13
N THR A 205 12.05 -5.15 -8.30
CA THR A 205 12.34 -4.43 -9.55
C THR A 205 13.85 -4.42 -9.84
N LYS A 206 14.66 -4.13 -8.84
CA LYS A 206 16.12 -4.16 -8.99
C LYS A 206 16.65 -5.54 -9.36
N ARG A 207 16.07 -6.60 -8.81
CA ARG A 207 16.38 -7.99 -9.19
C ARG A 207 15.99 -8.26 -10.65
N ALA A 208 14.80 -7.79 -11.07
CA ALA A 208 14.33 -7.94 -12.45
C ALA A 208 15.24 -7.20 -13.45
N LEU A 209 15.63 -5.95 -13.14
CA LEU A 209 16.56 -5.18 -13.97
C LEU A 209 17.93 -5.85 -14.10
N LYS A 210 18.46 -6.43 -13.01
CA LYS A 210 19.74 -7.16 -13.03
C LYS A 210 19.71 -8.46 -13.83
N ARG A 211 18.56 -9.16 -13.85
CA ARG A 211 18.37 -10.37 -14.66
C ARG A 211 18.33 -10.08 -16.14
N GLY A 212 17.97 -8.86 -16.51
CA GLY A 212 17.62 -8.45 -17.88
C GLY A 212 16.12 -8.60 -18.16
N LEU A 213 15.53 -7.57 -18.72
CA LEU A 213 14.09 -7.47 -19.00
C LEU A 213 13.62 -8.44 -20.12
N GLU A 214 14.58 -8.99 -20.88
CA GLU A 214 14.31 -9.96 -21.96
C GLU A 214 14.00 -11.37 -21.44
N ASN A 215 14.36 -11.66 -20.18
CA ASN A 215 14.13 -12.96 -19.53
C ASN A 215 13.36 -12.78 -18.21
N PRO A 216 12.06 -12.46 -18.23
CA PRO A 216 11.26 -12.42 -17.01
C PRO A 216 11.21 -13.83 -16.40
N LEU A 217 11.31 -13.94 -15.07
CA LEU A 217 11.02 -15.20 -14.39
C LEU A 217 9.57 -15.59 -14.70
N GLY A 218 9.41 -16.76 -15.33
CA GLY A 218 8.09 -17.31 -15.51
C GLY A 218 7.48 -17.68 -14.15
N ARG A 219 6.16 -17.57 -14.06
CA ARG A 219 5.37 -17.91 -12.87
C ARG A 219 5.72 -19.29 -12.30
N GLU A 220 5.83 -20.30 -13.17
CA GLU A 220 6.18 -21.66 -12.81
C GLU A 220 7.59 -21.79 -12.18
N GLU A 221 8.55 -21.06 -12.72
CA GLU A 221 9.92 -21.08 -12.20
C GLU A 221 10.00 -20.46 -10.81
N GLN A 222 9.25 -19.39 -10.56
CA GLN A 222 9.18 -18.78 -9.23
C GLN A 222 8.53 -19.74 -8.22
N ILE A 223 7.45 -20.42 -8.59
CA ILE A 223 6.81 -21.43 -7.75
C ILE A 223 7.82 -22.54 -7.38
N ARG A 224 8.50 -23.11 -8.40
CA ARG A 224 9.52 -24.16 -8.16
C ARG A 224 10.64 -23.68 -7.25
N GLN A 225 11.12 -22.46 -7.41
CA GLN A 225 12.16 -21.89 -6.54
C GLN A 225 11.66 -21.72 -5.10
N THR A 226 10.43 -21.21 -4.90
CA THR A 226 9.82 -21.07 -3.59
C THR A 226 9.66 -22.43 -2.91
N GLN A 227 9.09 -23.42 -3.61
CA GLN A 227 8.90 -24.77 -3.09
C GLN A 227 10.22 -25.42 -2.71
N ARG A 228 11.22 -25.36 -3.60
CA ARG A 228 12.54 -25.96 -3.34
C ARG A 228 13.21 -25.36 -2.12
N ALA A 229 13.22 -24.02 -2.02
CA ALA A 229 13.82 -23.32 -0.88
C ALA A 229 13.07 -23.61 0.43
N ALA A 230 11.73 -23.71 0.38
CA ALA A 230 10.93 -24.09 1.55
C ALA A 230 11.18 -25.54 1.98
N LEU A 231 11.30 -26.47 1.02
CA LEU A 231 11.59 -27.87 1.30
C LEU A 231 12.98 -28.04 1.94
N ASP A 232 13.99 -27.32 1.42
CA ASP A 232 15.34 -27.31 2.00
C ASP A 232 15.32 -26.81 3.47
N ASP A 233 14.42 -25.90 3.82
CA ASP A 233 14.25 -25.38 5.18
C ASP A 233 13.55 -26.41 6.08
N LEU A 234 12.45 -27.00 5.62
CA LEU A 234 11.68 -28.04 6.32
C LEU A 234 12.53 -29.25 6.67
N VAL A 235 13.30 -29.75 5.70
CA VAL A 235 14.22 -30.89 5.91
C VAL A 235 15.27 -30.59 6.99
N ARG A 236 15.79 -29.37 7.04
CA ARG A 236 16.72 -28.92 8.10
C ARG A 236 16.10 -28.94 9.49
N HIS A 237 14.78 -28.71 9.58
CA HIS A 237 14.03 -28.75 10.83
C HIS A 237 13.48 -30.16 11.17
N GLY A 238 13.65 -31.14 10.29
CA GLY A 238 13.30 -32.56 10.54
C GLY A 238 11.91 -32.95 10.03
N THR A 239 11.24 -32.09 9.27
CA THR A 239 9.96 -32.40 8.63
C THR A 239 10.18 -33.36 7.46
N ASP A 240 9.31 -34.36 7.33
CA ASP A 240 9.35 -35.31 6.21
C ASP A 240 8.98 -34.62 4.90
N PRO A 241 9.80 -34.66 3.85
CA PRO A 241 9.49 -34.12 2.54
C PRO A 241 8.16 -34.61 1.95
N ASP A 242 7.84 -35.89 2.14
CA ASP A 242 6.63 -36.49 1.58
C ASP A 242 5.37 -35.90 2.21
N ASP A 243 5.37 -35.57 3.51
CA ASP A 243 4.27 -34.90 4.19
C ASP A 243 4.08 -33.49 3.66
N ALA A 244 5.16 -32.74 3.42
CA ALA A 244 5.13 -31.40 2.86
C ALA A 244 4.58 -31.41 1.42
N GLU A 245 5.05 -32.31 0.56
CA GLU A 245 4.60 -32.45 -0.82
C GLU A 245 3.12 -32.87 -0.89
N GLN A 246 2.68 -33.76 0.01
CA GLN A 246 1.25 -34.15 0.09
C GLN A 246 0.35 -32.98 0.48
N LEU A 247 0.77 -32.13 1.42
CA LEU A 247 0.06 -30.91 1.75
C LEU A 247 0.04 -29.94 0.56
N TRP A 248 1.20 -29.70 -0.07
CA TRP A 248 1.33 -28.77 -1.19
C TRP A 248 0.55 -29.18 -2.43
N ALA A 249 0.32 -30.46 -2.66
CA ALA A 249 -0.54 -30.96 -3.74
C ALA A 249 -1.99 -30.48 -3.64
N GLN A 250 -2.41 -30.04 -2.45
CA GLN A 250 -3.75 -29.49 -2.20
C GLN A 250 -3.80 -27.96 -2.32
N LEU A 251 -2.66 -27.29 -2.46
CA LEU A 251 -2.53 -25.85 -2.52
C LEU A 251 -2.40 -25.37 -3.96
N GLY A 252 -3.03 -24.24 -4.27
CA GLY A 252 -2.91 -23.62 -5.58
C GLY A 252 -1.57 -22.89 -5.77
N ASP A 253 -1.22 -22.64 -7.04
CA ASP A 253 -0.03 -21.90 -7.44
C ASP A 253 0.12 -20.55 -6.74
N ASP A 254 -0.99 -19.84 -6.52
CA ASP A 254 -1.02 -18.52 -5.91
C ASP A 254 -0.49 -18.52 -4.47
N TYR A 255 -0.59 -19.64 -3.76
CA TYR A 255 -0.01 -19.78 -2.44
C TYR A 255 1.52 -19.59 -2.46
N PHE A 256 2.22 -20.25 -3.37
CA PHE A 256 3.68 -20.18 -3.50
C PHE A 256 4.18 -18.87 -4.11
N LEU A 257 3.33 -18.16 -4.86
CA LEU A 257 3.65 -16.84 -5.38
C LEU A 257 3.49 -15.74 -4.34
N ARG A 258 2.54 -15.89 -3.43
CA ARG A 258 2.19 -14.86 -2.42
C ARG A 258 2.95 -14.99 -1.11
N HIS A 259 3.65 -16.09 -0.90
CA HIS A 259 4.41 -16.35 0.32
C HIS A 259 5.89 -16.56 0.02
N THR A 260 6.75 -16.13 0.95
CA THR A 260 8.18 -16.43 0.86
C THR A 260 8.44 -17.90 1.19
N ALA A 261 9.57 -18.43 0.76
CA ALA A 261 9.96 -19.81 1.10
C ALA A 261 9.95 -20.07 2.62
N THR A 262 10.38 -19.07 3.40
CA THR A 262 10.37 -19.15 4.88
C THR A 262 8.94 -19.14 5.44
N ASP A 263 7.99 -18.39 4.81
CA ASP A 263 6.58 -18.45 5.23
C ASP A 263 5.98 -19.81 4.89
N VAL A 264 6.23 -20.30 3.68
CA VAL A 264 5.75 -21.63 3.25
C VAL A 264 6.25 -22.72 4.19
N ALA A 265 7.54 -22.72 4.54
CA ALA A 265 8.10 -23.67 5.49
C ALA A 265 7.43 -23.56 6.87
N TRP A 266 7.31 -22.36 7.40
CA TRP A 266 6.68 -22.10 8.70
C TRP A 266 5.21 -22.52 8.76
N HIS A 267 4.43 -22.22 7.72
CA HIS A 267 3.02 -22.65 7.63
C HIS A 267 2.92 -24.16 7.52
N THR A 268 3.74 -24.77 6.65
CA THR A 268 3.73 -26.21 6.40
C THR A 268 4.02 -27.00 7.66
N ASP A 269 5.08 -26.64 8.37
CA ASP A 269 5.50 -27.30 9.62
C ASP A 269 4.37 -27.23 10.67
N ALA A 270 3.81 -26.03 10.89
CA ALA A 270 2.74 -25.85 11.84
C ALA A 270 1.42 -26.59 11.45
N ILE A 271 1.09 -26.68 10.16
CA ILE A 271 -0.10 -27.41 9.69
C ILE A 271 0.07 -28.93 9.90
N ILE A 272 1.26 -29.48 9.58
CA ILE A 272 1.56 -30.91 9.75
C ILE A 272 1.49 -31.30 11.24
N GLU A 273 1.97 -30.43 12.12
CA GLU A 273 1.93 -30.68 13.58
C GLU A 273 0.55 -30.43 14.19
N HIS A 274 -0.38 -29.77 13.47
CA HIS A 274 -1.69 -29.38 14.02
C HIS A 274 -2.70 -30.54 13.95
N PRO A 275 -3.22 -31.03 15.10
CA PRO A 275 -4.21 -32.10 15.08
C PRO A 275 -5.51 -31.65 14.38
N ALA A 276 -6.04 -32.52 13.52
CA ALA A 276 -7.21 -32.21 12.70
C ALA A 276 -8.47 -31.75 13.51
N ASP A 277 -8.60 -32.23 14.74
CA ASP A 277 -9.74 -31.92 15.63
C ASP A 277 -9.49 -30.71 16.56
N SER A 278 -8.36 -30.02 16.45
CA SER A 278 -7.98 -28.93 17.38
C SER A 278 -8.69 -27.60 17.10
N GLY A 279 -9.43 -27.50 15.97
CA GLY A 279 -10.08 -26.29 15.52
C GLY A 279 -9.11 -25.35 14.75
N PRO A 280 -9.40 -24.04 14.66
CA PRO A 280 -8.58 -23.10 13.90
C PRO A 280 -7.15 -23.03 14.42
N LEU A 281 -6.16 -23.12 13.50
CA LEU A 281 -4.76 -22.79 13.78
C LEU A 281 -4.52 -21.31 13.51
N VAL A 282 -3.99 -20.59 14.49
CA VAL A 282 -3.64 -19.17 14.36
C VAL A 282 -2.17 -19.01 14.72
N LEU A 283 -1.37 -18.62 13.74
CA LEU A 283 0.06 -18.35 13.90
C LEU A 283 0.30 -16.84 13.81
N ILE A 284 1.18 -16.32 14.64
CA ILE A 284 1.52 -14.90 14.67
C ILE A 284 3.02 -14.75 14.71
N LYS A 285 3.59 -13.93 13.80
CA LYS A 285 5.01 -13.59 13.83
C LYS A 285 5.23 -12.17 13.32
N GLU A 286 6.32 -11.56 13.80
CA GLU A 286 6.81 -10.32 13.20
C GLU A 286 7.44 -10.59 11.83
N THR A 287 7.18 -9.72 10.86
CA THR A 287 7.87 -9.74 9.58
C THR A 287 9.27 -9.15 9.74
N THR A 288 10.19 -9.98 10.25
CA THR A 288 11.57 -9.56 10.59
C THR A 288 12.59 -9.80 9.47
N GLN A 289 12.18 -10.28 8.32
CA GLN A 289 13.11 -10.44 7.21
C GLN A 289 13.66 -9.08 6.79
N ARG A 290 14.97 -8.96 6.66
CA ARG A 290 15.70 -7.73 6.31
C ARG A 290 15.15 -6.97 5.10
N GLU A 291 14.26 -7.57 4.34
CA GLU A 291 13.62 -7.01 3.14
C GLU A 291 12.18 -6.53 3.41
N PHE A 292 11.50 -7.00 4.49
CA PHE A 292 10.09 -6.76 4.79
C PHE A 292 9.83 -6.42 6.26
N GLU A 293 10.68 -5.63 6.90
CA GLU A 293 10.42 -5.14 8.25
C GLU A 293 9.21 -4.20 8.22
N GLY A 294 8.18 -4.48 9.01
CA GLY A 294 7.19 -3.44 9.21
C GLY A 294 5.76 -3.84 9.46
N GLY A 295 5.46 -5.09 9.78
CA GLY A 295 4.12 -5.51 10.17
C GLY A 295 4.14 -6.82 10.93
N THR A 296 3.05 -7.14 11.59
CA THR A 296 2.84 -8.44 12.20
C THR A 296 2.01 -9.31 11.27
N GLN A 297 2.51 -10.49 10.95
CA GLN A 297 1.81 -11.47 10.13
C GLN A 297 0.98 -12.37 11.01
N ILE A 298 -0.30 -12.49 10.68
CA ILE A 298 -1.23 -13.45 11.25
C ILE A 298 -1.61 -14.43 10.15
N PHE A 299 -1.31 -15.71 10.36
CA PHE A 299 -1.71 -16.78 9.47
C PHE A 299 -2.80 -17.62 10.14
N ILE A 300 -3.85 -17.94 9.39
CA ILE A 300 -5.00 -18.69 9.88
C ILE A 300 -5.22 -19.89 8.95
N TYR A 301 -5.26 -21.09 9.52
CA TYR A 301 -5.62 -22.31 8.84
C TYR A 301 -6.84 -22.95 9.52
N ALA A 302 -7.94 -23.11 8.81
CA ALA A 302 -9.18 -23.65 9.33
C ALA A 302 -10.06 -24.22 8.20
N PRO A 303 -11.07 -25.06 8.50
CA PRO A 303 -12.08 -25.39 7.52
C PRO A 303 -12.74 -24.13 6.94
N ASP A 304 -12.84 -24.08 5.61
CA ASP A 304 -13.41 -22.92 4.91
C ASP A 304 -14.90 -22.75 5.22
N GLN A 305 -15.30 -21.53 5.54
CA GLN A 305 -16.67 -21.14 5.82
C GLN A 305 -16.99 -19.85 5.07
N HIS A 306 -18.21 -19.73 4.59
CA HIS A 306 -18.64 -18.60 3.77
C HIS A 306 -18.45 -17.23 4.43
N ASP A 307 -18.59 -17.14 5.74
CA ASP A 307 -18.47 -15.91 6.54
C ASP A 307 -17.07 -15.66 7.10
N PHE A 308 -16.11 -16.50 6.76
CA PHE A 308 -14.77 -16.52 7.36
C PHE A 308 -14.05 -15.16 7.31
N PHE A 309 -14.03 -14.53 6.14
CA PHE A 309 -13.42 -13.20 5.97
C PHE A 309 -14.10 -12.14 6.85
N ALA A 310 -15.44 -12.07 6.81
CA ALA A 310 -16.20 -11.08 7.58
C ALA A 310 -15.99 -11.23 9.10
N VAL A 311 -16.01 -12.47 9.61
CA VAL A 311 -15.77 -12.79 11.02
C VAL A 311 -14.34 -12.43 11.43
N THR A 312 -13.36 -12.79 10.60
CA THR A 312 -11.94 -12.52 10.89
C THR A 312 -11.66 -11.03 10.97
N VAL A 313 -12.14 -10.23 10.00
CA VAL A 313 -11.91 -8.77 10.02
C VAL A 313 -12.66 -8.09 11.16
N ALA A 314 -13.86 -8.57 11.52
CA ALA A 314 -14.61 -8.09 12.68
C ALA A 314 -13.89 -8.36 14.01
N ALA A 315 -13.29 -9.55 14.14
CA ALA A 315 -12.52 -9.91 15.32
C ALA A 315 -11.23 -9.06 15.43
N MET A 316 -10.54 -8.80 14.32
CA MET A 316 -9.37 -7.94 14.29
C MET A 316 -9.73 -6.49 14.66
N ASP A 317 -10.86 -5.96 14.18
CA ASP A 317 -11.35 -4.63 14.57
C ASP A 317 -11.62 -4.54 16.09
N GLN A 318 -12.25 -5.57 16.67
CA GLN A 318 -12.48 -5.62 18.13
C GLN A 318 -11.18 -5.67 18.93
N LEU A 319 -10.14 -6.28 18.38
CA LEU A 319 -8.79 -6.33 18.95
C LEU A 319 -7.99 -5.04 18.71
N ASN A 320 -8.60 -4.03 18.07
CA ASN A 320 -7.98 -2.75 17.66
C ASN A 320 -6.75 -2.94 16.75
N LEU A 321 -6.79 -3.90 15.87
CA LEU A 321 -5.76 -4.16 14.87
C LEU A 321 -6.13 -3.48 13.55
N ASN A 322 -5.18 -2.77 12.96
CA ASN A 322 -5.30 -2.20 11.62
C ASN A 322 -4.78 -3.20 10.58
N ILE A 323 -5.68 -3.69 9.73
CA ILE A 323 -5.35 -4.59 8.63
C ILE A 323 -4.79 -3.76 7.47
N HIS A 324 -3.70 -4.22 6.85
CA HIS A 324 -3.05 -3.56 5.71
C HIS A 324 -2.96 -4.45 4.47
N ASP A 325 -2.96 -5.76 4.65
CA ASP A 325 -2.93 -6.74 3.57
C ASP A 325 -3.69 -7.97 4.01
N ALA A 326 -4.47 -8.56 3.12
CA ALA A 326 -5.14 -9.82 3.37
C ALA A 326 -5.03 -10.71 2.13
N ARG A 327 -4.44 -11.87 2.28
CA ARG A 327 -4.30 -12.90 1.25
C ARG A 327 -5.18 -14.06 1.65
N ILE A 328 -6.24 -14.27 0.88
CA ILE A 328 -7.27 -15.26 1.16
C ILE A 328 -7.09 -16.40 0.16
N LEU A 329 -6.87 -17.61 0.66
CA LEU A 329 -6.61 -18.77 -0.17
C LEU A 329 -7.37 -19.98 0.38
N THR A 330 -8.08 -20.68 -0.50
CA THR A 330 -8.78 -21.93 -0.15
C THR A 330 -8.10 -23.10 -0.86
N SER A 331 -7.74 -24.14 -0.10
CA SER A 331 -7.19 -25.38 -0.64
C SER A 331 -8.26 -26.24 -1.32
N SER A 332 -7.83 -27.21 -2.13
CA SER A 332 -8.73 -28.18 -2.75
C SER A 332 -9.46 -29.07 -1.72
N SER A 333 -8.92 -29.17 -0.51
CA SER A 333 -9.53 -29.87 0.64
C SER A 333 -10.52 -28.99 1.44
N GLN A 334 -10.89 -27.81 0.94
CA GLN A 334 -11.79 -26.87 1.60
C GLN A 334 -11.27 -26.38 2.96
N PHE A 335 -9.98 -26.10 3.05
CA PHE A 335 -9.38 -25.35 4.15
C PHE A 335 -8.91 -23.98 3.65
N THR A 336 -9.16 -22.96 4.46
CA THR A 336 -8.60 -21.64 4.21
C THR A 336 -7.17 -21.53 4.76
N LEU A 337 -6.32 -20.82 4.02
CA LEU A 337 -4.94 -20.48 4.39
C LEU A 337 -4.79 -18.96 4.28
N ASP A 338 -5.38 -18.27 5.22
CA ASP A 338 -5.45 -16.81 5.17
C ASP A 338 -4.26 -16.17 5.87
N THR A 339 -3.70 -15.17 5.24
CA THR A 339 -2.61 -14.39 5.81
C THR A 339 -2.97 -12.92 5.86
N TYR A 340 -2.94 -12.35 7.05
CA TYR A 340 -3.20 -10.93 7.29
C TYR A 340 -1.91 -10.25 7.76
N ILE A 341 -1.66 -9.04 7.26
CA ILE A 341 -0.62 -8.16 7.80
C ILE A 341 -1.31 -7.06 8.57
N VAL A 342 -0.98 -6.96 9.85
CA VAL A 342 -1.62 -6.03 10.78
C VAL A 342 -0.61 -5.15 11.50
N LEU A 343 -1.08 -3.98 11.94
CA LEU A 343 -0.40 -3.08 12.86
C LEU A 343 -1.33 -2.75 14.04
N GLU A 344 -0.75 -2.32 15.16
CA GLU A 344 -1.49 -1.73 16.26
C GLU A 344 -2.13 -0.39 15.82
N ALA A 345 -3.07 0.11 16.59
CA ALA A 345 -3.79 1.36 16.30
C ALA A 345 -2.86 2.59 16.16
N ASP A 346 -1.67 2.57 16.76
CA ASP A 346 -0.65 3.63 16.63
C ASP A 346 0.25 3.46 15.39
N GLY A 347 0.02 2.44 14.57
CA GLY A 347 0.79 2.14 13.37
C GLY A 347 2.10 1.40 13.62
N SER A 348 2.35 0.92 14.85
CA SER A 348 3.50 0.07 15.18
C SER A 348 3.19 -1.42 14.97
N PRO A 349 4.21 -2.27 14.70
CA PRO A 349 4.05 -3.72 14.80
C PRO A 349 3.71 -4.13 16.25
N ILE A 350 3.09 -5.30 16.42
CA ILE A 350 2.77 -5.86 17.75
C ILE A 350 4.04 -6.08 18.58
N GLY A 351 5.16 -6.35 17.90
CA GLY A 351 6.45 -6.55 18.52
C GLY A 351 6.54 -7.88 19.30
N ASN A 352 7.62 -8.04 20.04
CA ASN A 352 7.84 -9.20 20.90
C ASN A 352 7.06 -9.04 22.23
N ASN A 353 5.73 -8.97 22.14
CA ASN A 353 4.85 -8.92 23.33
C ASN A 353 4.04 -10.23 23.42
N PRO A 354 4.49 -11.23 24.21
CA PRO A 354 3.82 -12.53 24.30
C PRO A 354 2.39 -12.46 24.81
N GLU A 355 2.09 -11.52 25.72
CA GLU A 355 0.74 -11.35 26.28
C GLU A 355 -0.22 -10.86 25.20
N ARG A 356 0.21 -9.87 24.43
CA ARG A 356 -0.59 -9.30 23.34
C ARG A 356 -0.77 -10.31 22.21
N THR A 357 0.27 -11.03 21.84
CA THR A 357 0.20 -12.12 20.85
C THR A 357 -0.79 -13.19 21.25
N GLU A 358 -0.79 -13.59 22.53
CA GLU A 358 -1.71 -14.61 23.04
C GLU A 358 -3.15 -14.10 23.16
N GLU A 359 -3.34 -12.83 23.51
CA GLU A 359 -4.67 -12.17 23.48
C GLU A 359 -5.26 -12.21 22.07
N ILE A 360 -4.49 -11.82 21.06
CA ILE A 360 -4.91 -11.82 19.66
C ILE A 360 -5.24 -13.24 19.20
N ARG A 361 -4.36 -14.20 19.50
CA ARG A 361 -4.58 -15.61 19.13
C ARG A 361 -5.89 -16.15 19.72
N LYS A 362 -6.10 -15.94 21.02
CA LYS A 362 -7.33 -16.40 21.69
C LYS A 362 -8.57 -15.70 21.16
N GLY A 363 -8.50 -14.41 20.91
CA GLY A 363 -9.61 -13.64 20.36
C GLY A 363 -10.02 -14.15 18.98
N LEU A 364 -9.08 -14.39 18.10
CA LEU A 364 -9.32 -14.93 16.75
C LEU A 364 -9.88 -16.36 16.81
N ILE A 365 -9.29 -17.24 17.61
CA ILE A 365 -9.81 -18.63 17.77
C ILE A 365 -11.25 -18.61 18.33
N ALA A 366 -11.54 -17.74 19.28
CA ALA A 366 -12.90 -17.64 19.86
C ALA A 366 -13.90 -17.16 18.80
N ALA A 367 -13.54 -16.17 17.99
CA ALA A 367 -14.37 -15.65 16.92
C ALA A 367 -14.67 -16.70 15.86
N LEU A 368 -13.64 -17.42 15.41
CA LEU A 368 -13.78 -18.45 14.38
C LEU A 368 -14.52 -19.71 14.84
N ARG A 369 -14.60 -19.94 16.16
CA ARG A 369 -15.41 -21.02 16.74
C ARG A 369 -16.89 -20.65 16.92
N ASN A 370 -17.17 -19.36 17.08
CA ASN A 370 -18.52 -18.83 17.33
C ASN A 370 -18.80 -17.63 16.42
N PRO A 371 -18.91 -17.82 15.09
CA PRO A 371 -19.03 -16.71 14.13
C PRO A 371 -20.28 -15.84 14.37
N ASP A 372 -21.42 -16.43 14.76
CA ASP A 372 -22.68 -15.73 15.00
C ASP A 372 -22.58 -14.62 16.06
N ASP A 373 -21.75 -14.80 17.08
CA ASP A 373 -21.54 -13.82 18.13
C ASP A 373 -20.84 -12.55 17.60
N TYR A 374 -19.99 -12.69 16.60
CA TYR A 374 -19.20 -11.60 16.02
C TYR A 374 -19.96 -10.83 14.94
N LEU A 375 -20.72 -11.50 14.08
CA LEU A 375 -21.59 -10.86 13.08
C LEU A 375 -22.68 -9.99 13.73
N THR A 376 -23.19 -10.38 14.90
CA THR A 376 -24.20 -9.61 15.66
C THR A 376 -23.60 -8.33 16.30
N ILE A 377 -22.32 -8.34 16.65
CA ILE A 377 -21.64 -7.22 17.29
C ILE A 377 -21.32 -6.09 16.28
N ILE A 378 -21.07 -6.42 15.02
CA ILE A 378 -20.86 -5.45 13.92
C ILE A 378 -22.03 -4.46 13.84
N GLN A 379 -23.24 -4.89 14.18
CA GLN A 379 -24.45 -4.05 14.15
C GLN A 379 -24.56 -3.06 15.33
N ARG A 380 -23.74 -3.15 16.37
CA ARG A 380 -23.93 -2.42 17.64
C ARG A 380 -22.97 -1.28 17.94
N ARG A 381 -21.84 -1.10 17.23
CA ARG A 381 -20.83 -0.09 17.61
C ARG A 381 -20.63 1.01 16.57
N VAL A 382 -21.10 2.20 16.95
CA VAL A 382 -20.74 3.48 16.31
C VAL A 382 -20.19 4.42 17.37
N PRO A 383 -18.91 4.78 17.34
CA PRO A 383 -18.37 5.83 18.22
C PRO A 383 -18.70 7.24 17.73
N ARG A 384 -19.06 8.13 18.67
CA ARG A 384 -19.60 9.48 18.46
C ARG A 384 -18.60 10.57 18.01
N GLN A 385 -17.36 10.31 17.63
CA GLN A 385 -16.31 11.34 17.58
C GLN A 385 -15.75 11.73 16.19
N LEU A 386 -16.21 11.17 15.08
CA LEU A 386 -15.68 11.52 13.75
C LEU A 386 -16.64 12.47 13.00
N LYS A 387 -16.64 13.75 13.38
CA LYS A 387 -17.67 14.73 12.93
C LYS A 387 -17.23 15.75 11.87
N HIS A 388 -16.02 15.74 11.32
CA HIS A 388 -15.56 16.93 10.61
C HIS A 388 -15.21 16.84 9.12
N PHE A 389 -15.17 15.67 8.50
CA PHE A 389 -14.87 15.57 7.06
C PHE A 389 -15.78 14.55 6.38
N ALA A 390 -16.96 15.00 5.94
CA ALA A 390 -17.85 14.15 5.12
C ALA A 390 -17.56 14.40 3.63
N PHE A 391 -16.99 13.44 2.96
CA PHE A 391 -16.98 13.36 1.50
C PHE A 391 -17.77 12.11 1.07
N PRO A 392 -18.41 12.12 -0.09
CA PRO A 392 -19.16 10.98 -0.56
C PRO A 392 -18.20 9.81 -0.85
N PRO A 393 -18.53 8.59 -0.37
CA PRO A 393 -17.76 7.41 -0.74
C PRO A 393 -17.80 7.19 -2.25
N GLN A 394 -16.69 6.68 -2.77
CA GLN A 394 -16.54 6.31 -4.18
C GLN A 394 -16.22 4.82 -4.24
N VAL A 395 -16.92 4.11 -5.11
CA VAL A 395 -16.71 2.68 -5.36
C VAL A 395 -16.54 2.48 -6.86
N THR A 396 -15.44 1.87 -7.26
CA THR A 396 -15.14 1.53 -8.65
C THR A 396 -15.04 0.02 -8.78
N ILE A 397 -15.66 -0.55 -9.81
CA ILE A 397 -15.65 -1.99 -10.08
C ILE A 397 -15.21 -2.20 -11.53
N HIS A 398 -14.17 -2.98 -11.74
CA HIS A 398 -13.69 -3.34 -13.08
C HIS A 398 -13.01 -4.71 -13.04
N ASN A 399 -13.02 -5.43 -14.16
CA ASN A 399 -12.36 -6.72 -14.24
C ASN A 399 -10.86 -6.55 -14.47
N ASP A 400 -10.09 -7.41 -13.81
CA ASP A 400 -8.65 -7.50 -14.02
C ASP A 400 -8.36 -8.00 -15.45
N THR A 401 -7.42 -7.35 -16.10
CA THR A 401 -7.02 -7.70 -17.48
C THR A 401 -6.07 -8.91 -17.56
N GLN A 402 -5.48 -9.30 -16.43
CA GLN A 402 -4.45 -10.33 -16.36
C GLN A 402 -4.90 -11.59 -15.63
N ARG A 403 -5.84 -11.47 -14.70
CA ARG A 403 -6.36 -12.58 -13.89
C ARG A 403 -7.89 -12.67 -13.98
N PRO A 404 -8.47 -13.86 -13.83
CA PRO A 404 -9.93 -14.04 -13.83
C PRO A 404 -10.53 -13.59 -12.48
N GLN A 405 -10.45 -12.31 -12.18
CA GLN A 405 -10.97 -11.69 -10.94
C GLN A 405 -11.47 -10.27 -11.24
N THR A 406 -12.28 -9.75 -10.34
CA THR A 406 -12.78 -8.37 -10.38
C THR A 406 -12.03 -7.53 -9.34
N ILE A 407 -11.63 -6.35 -9.73
CA ILE A 407 -11.02 -5.35 -8.85
C ILE A 407 -12.12 -4.40 -8.40
N LEU A 408 -12.25 -4.26 -7.08
CA LEU A 408 -13.20 -3.38 -6.43
C LEU A 408 -12.41 -2.39 -5.58
N GLU A 409 -12.45 -1.11 -5.94
CA GLU A 409 -11.79 -0.03 -5.23
C GLU A 409 -12.80 0.77 -4.42
N ILE A 410 -12.53 0.96 -3.14
CA ILE A 410 -13.36 1.72 -2.20
C ILE A 410 -12.55 2.91 -1.70
N ILE A 411 -13.11 4.10 -1.84
CA ILE A 411 -12.60 5.32 -1.25
C ILE A 411 -13.68 5.88 -0.34
N ALA A 412 -13.43 5.92 0.97
CA ALA A 412 -14.42 6.34 1.96
C ALA A 412 -13.76 7.04 3.16
N PRO A 413 -14.51 7.80 3.97
CA PRO A 413 -14.03 8.25 5.27
C PRO A 413 -13.69 7.04 6.15
N ASP A 414 -12.53 7.09 6.84
CA ASP A 414 -12.13 6.04 7.79
C ASP A 414 -13.07 5.99 8.98
N ARG A 415 -13.54 4.79 9.30
CA ARG A 415 -14.48 4.54 10.41
C ARG A 415 -14.23 3.17 11.02
N PRO A 416 -14.31 3.04 12.35
CA PRO A 416 -14.28 1.73 13.00
C PRO A 416 -15.35 0.78 12.43
N GLY A 417 -14.97 -0.46 12.15
CA GLY A 417 -15.86 -1.48 11.60
C GLY A 417 -16.17 -1.34 10.10
N LEU A 418 -15.54 -0.41 9.38
CA LEU A 418 -15.76 -0.24 7.93
C LEU A 418 -15.45 -1.52 7.17
N LEU A 419 -14.32 -2.13 7.41
CA LEU A 419 -13.88 -3.34 6.72
C LEU A 419 -14.81 -4.53 7.04
N ALA A 420 -15.29 -4.63 8.28
CA ALA A 420 -16.26 -5.65 8.67
C ALA A 420 -17.60 -5.51 7.94
N ARG A 421 -18.09 -4.27 7.74
CA ARG A 421 -19.31 -4.00 6.96
C ARG A 421 -19.12 -4.30 5.48
N VAL A 422 -17.98 -3.98 4.92
CA VAL A 422 -17.63 -4.37 3.55
C VAL A 422 -17.61 -5.89 3.42
N GLY A 423 -17.01 -6.59 4.39
CA GLY A 423 -17.02 -8.05 4.45
C GLY A 423 -18.44 -8.64 4.53
N GLN A 424 -19.32 -8.04 5.32
CA GLN A 424 -20.73 -8.47 5.39
C GLN A 424 -21.46 -8.29 4.05
N LEU A 425 -21.23 -7.16 3.36
CA LEU A 425 -21.80 -6.96 2.02
C LEU A 425 -21.25 -7.96 1.00
N PHE A 426 -19.99 -8.36 1.11
CA PHE A 426 -19.47 -9.42 0.24
C PHE A 426 -20.18 -10.75 0.47
N LEU A 427 -20.49 -11.08 1.72
CA LEU A 427 -21.35 -12.24 2.03
C LEU A 427 -22.74 -12.12 1.41
N ASP A 428 -23.41 -10.98 1.61
CA ASP A 428 -24.77 -10.74 1.12
C ASP A 428 -24.87 -10.81 -0.43
N PHE A 429 -23.76 -10.61 -1.12
CA PHE A 429 -23.63 -10.68 -2.57
C PHE A 429 -22.94 -11.96 -3.07
N ASP A 430 -22.70 -12.95 -2.22
CA ASP A 430 -22.03 -14.22 -2.57
C ASP A 430 -20.66 -14.01 -3.24
N LEU A 431 -19.88 -13.05 -2.74
CA LEU A 431 -18.54 -12.76 -3.24
C LEU A 431 -17.46 -13.45 -2.42
N SER A 432 -16.47 -14.01 -3.12
CA SER A 432 -15.25 -14.54 -2.52
C SER A 432 -14.11 -13.54 -2.64
N VAL A 433 -13.52 -13.14 -1.51
CA VAL A 433 -12.33 -12.28 -1.48
C VAL A 433 -11.10 -13.14 -1.72
N GLN A 434 -10.27 -12.76 -2.70
CA GLN A 434 -9.02 -13.45 -3.02
C GLN A 434 -7.79 -12.71 -2.45
N ASN A 435 -7.90 -11.39 -2.35
CA ASN A 435 -6.85 -10.52 -1.84
C ASN A 435 -7.48 -9.17 -1.44
N ALA A 436 -6.88 -8.49 -0.49
CA ALA A 436 -7.25 -7.12 -0.16
C ALA A 436 -6.02 -6.29 0.19
N LYS A 437 -5.98 -5.07 -0.33
CA LYS A 437 -5.00 -4.03 0.01
C LYS A 437 -5.72 -2.94 0.75
N ILE A 438 -5.42 -2.77 2.00
CA ILE A 438 -6.09 -1.83 2.90
C ILE A 438 -5.16 -0.65 3.17
N ALA A 439 -5.58 0.54 2.80
CA ALA A 439 -4.78 1.74 2.94
C ALA A 439 -5.54 2.84 3.66
N THR A 440 -5.28 3.02 4.94
CA THR A 440 -5.79 4.16 5.71
C THR A 440 -4.86 5.35 5.56
N LEU A 441 -5.40 6.47 5.11
CA LEU A 441 -4.69 7.70 4.79
C LEU A 441 -5.26 8.86 5.64
N GLY A 442 -4.88 8.92 6.92
CA GLY A 442 -5.47 9.85 7.87
C GLY A 442 -6.93 9.49 8.16
N GLU A 443 -7.89 10.34 7.76
CA GLU A 443 -9.34 10.12 7.92
C GLU A 443 -10.00 9.49 6.69
N ARG A 444 -9.24 8.96 5.75
CA ARG A 444 -9.71 8.33 4.51
C ARG A 444 -9.12 6.95 4.36
N VAL A 445 -9.92 6.03 3.86
CA VAL A 445 -9.47 4.71 3.39
C VAL A 445 -9.45 4.68 1.85
N GLU A 446 -8.49 3.97 1.30
CA GLU A 446 -8.39 3.61 -0.11
C GLU A 446 -8.13 2.11 -0.18
N ASP A 447 -9.19 1.33 -0.20
CA ASP A 447 -9.10 -0.12 -0.14
C ASP A 447 -9.30 -0.70 -1.54
N VAL A 448 -8.50 -1.71 -1.87
CA VAL A 448 -8.61 -2.45 -3.11
C VAL A 448 -8.86 -3.92 -2.78
N PHE A 449 -9.99 -4.44 -3.22
CA PHE A 449 -10.34 -5.84 -3.08
C PHE A 449 -10.28 -6.54 -4.42
N PHE A 450 -9.74 -7.74 -4.42
CA PHE A 450 -9.74 -8.65 -5.55
C PHE A 450 -10.77 -9.74 -5.24
N VAL A 451 -11.87 -9.75 -5.98
CA VAL A 451 -13.02 -10.61 -5.69
C VAL A 451 -13.43 -11.45 -6.89
N THR A 452 -14.08 -12.58 -6.61
CA THR A 452 -14.73 -13.43 -7.59
C THR A 452 -16.18 -13.72 -7.16
N ASP A 453 -16.98 -14.25 -8.05
CA ASP A 453 -18.26 -14.84 -7.70
C ASP A 453 -18.10 -16.21 -6.99
N ALA A 454 -19.19 -16.83 -6.59
CA ALA A 454 -19.22 -18.14 -5.96
C ALA A 454 -18.63 -19.28 -6.82
N ASN A 455 -18.44 -19.05 -8.12
CA ASN A 455 -17.83 -20.00 -9.07
C ASN A 455 -16.35 -19.67 -9.38
N ASN A 456 -15.74 -18.79 -8.58
CA ASN A 456 -14.39 -18.29 -8.81
C ASN A 456 -14.19 -17.61 -10.19
N GLN A 457 -15.25 -16.93 -10.69
CA GLN A 457 -15.22 -16.19 -11.96
C GLN A 457 -15.31 -14.67 -11.71
N PRO A 458 -14.76 -13.85 -12.60
CA PRO A 458 -14.95 -12.41 -12.51
C PRO A 458 -16.41 -12.02 -12.69
N LEU A 459 -16.82 -10.93 -12.07
CA LEU A 459 -18.19 -10.40 -12.16
C LEU A 459 -18.45 -9.90 -13.57
N SER A 460 -19.33 -10.57 -14.31
CA SER A 460 -19.60 -10.28 -15.72
C SER A 460 -20.93 -9.56 -15.96
N ASP A 461 -21.86 -9.58 -15.00
CA ASP A 461 -23.16 -8.93 -15.12
C ASP A 461 -23.07 -7.44 -14.71
N PRO A 462 -23.26 -6.49 -15.65
CA PRO A 462 -23.22 -5.05 -15.34
C PRO A 462 -24.30 -4.62 -14.35
N GLN A 463 -25.48 -5.29 -14.33
CA GLN A 463 -26.55 -4.96 -13.40
C GLN A 463 -26.20 -5.42 -11.98
N PHE A 464 -25.56 -6.58 -11.86
CA PHE A 464 -25.04 -7.04 -10.58
C PHE A 464 -23.97 -6.08 -10.02
N CYS A 465 -22.99 -5.70 -10.86
CA CYS A 465 -21.96 -4.73 -10.46
C CYS A 465 -22.56 -3.39 -10.02
N LEU A 466 -23.59 -2.90 -10.72
CA LEU A 466 -24.26 -1.65 -10.35
C LEU A 466 -24.99 -1.78 -9.00
N ARG A 467 -25.67 -2.89 -8.74
CA ARG A 467 -26.34 -3.16 -7.45
C ARG A 467 -25.34 -3.24 -6.30
N LEU A 468 -24.23 -3.95 -6.50
CA LEU A 468 -23.15 -4.05 -5.55
C LEU A 468 -22.55 -2.67 -5.24
N GLN A 469 -22.23 -1.89 -6.27
CA GLN A 469 -21.72 -0.54 -6.12
C GLN A 469 -22.67 0.36 -5.31
N GLN A 470 -23.96 0.32 -5.63
CA GLN A 470 -24.99 1.09 -4.91
C GLN A 470 -25.12 0.66 -3.46
N ALA A 471 -25.09 -0.65 -3.19
CA ALA A 471 -25.17 -1.18 -1.83
C ALA A 471 -23.96 -0.75 -1.00
N LEU A 472 -22.76 -0.86 -1.54
CA LEU A 472 -21.52 -0.38 -0.89
C LEU A 472 -21.57 1.11 -0.60
N VAL A 473 -21.90 1.94 -1.60
CA VAL A 473 -22.01 3.39 -1.41
C VAL A 473 -23.06 3.74 -0.35
N LYS A 474 -24.21 3.08 -0.37
CA LYS A 474 -25.29 3.29 0.62
C LYS A 474 -24.82 2.94 2.03
N GLU A 475 -24.20 1.78 2.22
CA GLU A 475 -23.69 1.34 3.53
C GLU A 475 -22.63 2.28 4.06
N LEU A 476 -21.74 2.72 3.20
CA LEU A 476 -20.69 3.68 3.53
C LEU A 476 -21.20 5.11 3.79
N GLN A 477 -22.43 5.44 3.38
CA GLN A 477 -23.09 6.74 3.60
C GLN A 477 -24.00 6.78 4.85
N GLN A 478 -24.62 5.66 5.26
CA GLN A 478 -25.77 5.61 6.20
C GLN A 478 -25.51 6.23 7.58
N GLU A 479 -24.30 6.51 8.00
CA GLU A 479 -24.02 7.16 9.28
C GLU A 479 -24.13 8.68 9.29
N ASN A 480 -24.30 9.33 8.14
CA ASN A 480 -24.51 10.79 8.11
C ASN A 480 -25.95 11.19 8.45
N GLU A 481 -26.92 10.27 8.36
CA GLU A 481 -28.36 10.61 8.50
C GLU A 481 -28.98 10.28 9.88
N GLN A 482 -28.30 9.52 10.76
CA GLN A 482 -28.84 9.17 12.08
C GLN A 482 -28.53 10.19 13.19
N GLN A 483 -28.48 11.49 12.89
CA GLN A 483 -28.53 12.52 13.92
C GLN A 483 -29.93 13.10 14.02
N PRO A 484 -30.60 13.04 15.19
CA PRO A 484 -31.76 13.88 15.42
C PRO A 484 -31.33 15.34 15.33
N SER A 485 -31.99 16.11 14.47
CA SER A 485 -31.96 17.57 14.49
C SER A 485 -32.09 18.05 15.94
N PRO A 486 -31.32 19.06 16.39
CA PRO A 486 -31.53 19.66 17.68
C PRO A 486 -32.95 20.25 17.67
N SER A 487 -33.86 19.56 18.37
CA SER A 487 -35.16 20.08 18.67
C SER A 487 -35.00 21.46 19.29
N SER A 488 -35.60 22.42 18.65
CA SER A 488 -35.92 23.76 19.13
C SER A 488 -36.26 23.70 20.62
N ILE A 489 -35.38 24.16 21.48
CA ILE A 489 -35.76 24.62 22.80
C ILE A 489 -36.29 26.03 22.61
N VAL A 490 -37.62 26.11 22.49
CA VAL A 490 -38.35 27.35 22.73
C VAL A 490 -38.32 27.58 24.24
N ILE A 491 -37.73 28.68 24.63
CA ILE A 491 -38.17 29.47 25.79
C ILE A 491 -38.24 30.92 25.35
#